data_644ed2104f7adf1be5877c93292e8ad9
#
_entry.id   644ed2104f7adf1be5877c93292e8ad9
#
_cell.length_a   1.000
_cell.length_b   1.000
_cell.length_c   1.000
_cell.angle_alpha   90.00
_cell.angle_beta   90.00
_cell.angle_gamma   90.00
#
_symmetry.space_group_name_H-M   'P 1'
#
loop_
_entity.id
_entity.type
_entity.pdbx_description
1 polymer ?
#
loop_
_entity_poly.entity_id
_entity_poly.type
_entity_poly.pdbx_seq_one_letter_code
_entity_poly.pdbx_strand_id
1 'polypeptide(L)'
;MELRICRFIAFCMSAYPSGARRVYWIHINWMNRNGGCILCGIVGYTGCCQAAPILLEGLTRLEYRGYDSAGIAVRDEGAPRIEVVKAKGRLKNLMEMTDSGRAVRGCCGVGHTRWATHGEPSTVNAHPHDSKDKRVVLVHNGIIENHQEIREALQRKGYVFKSQTDTEAACLLLDSYYAESMGGGLSPRERALDAIHRLMIRVRGSYALGILFGDQPGVLYAARKDSPLIVGCCSEEMHGHMIASDVPAVLGFTRNVVYIGNDEIACLTRDERHIYNIDCEEIEKPVTEIQWDAAAAEKDGYEHFMM
;
A
#
# COMPACT_ATOMS: atom_id res chain seq x y z
N MET A 1 -2.38 -29.31 -3.26
CA MET A 1 -2.47 -28.95 -1.82
C MET A 1 -3.57 -27.88 -1.75
N GLU A 2 -4.81 -28.32 -1.51
CA GLU A 2 -6.00 -27.49 -1.61
C GLU A 2 -6.10 -26.52 -0.43
N LEU A 3 -6.16 -25.23 -0.72
CA LEU A 3 -6.57 -24.17 0.19
C LEU A 3 -8.08 -24.16 0.32
N ARG A 4 -8.61 -24.67 1.45
CA ARG A 4 -10.03 -24.49 1.77
C ARG A 4 -10.27 -23.06 2.22
N ILE A 5 -11.00 -22.32 1.40
CA ILE A 5 -11.49 -20.97 1.68
C ILE A 5 -12.71 -21.14 2.61
N CYS A 6 -12.55 -20.87 3.91
CA CYS A 6 -13.70 -20.70 4.81
C CYS A 6 -14.15 -19.25 4.76
N ARG A 7 -15.22 -18.97 4.01
CA ARG A 7 -15.98 -17.72 4.12
C ARG A 7 -16.93 -17.83 5.30
N PHE A 8 -16.64 -17.12 6.40
CA PHE A 8 -17.66 -16.84 7.41
C PHE A 8 -18.17 -15.42 7.19
N ILE A 9 -19.35 -15.30 6.63
CA ILE A 9 -20.14 -14.07 6.65
C ILE A 9 -21.00 -14.14 7.91
N ALA A 10 -20.59 -13.48 8.97
CA ALA A 10 -21.46 -13.29 10.12
C ALA A 10 -22.20 -11.96 9.95
N PHE A 11 -23.44 -12.01 9.47
CA PHE A 11 -24.38 -10.91 9.57
C PHE A 11 -24.92 -10.87 11.00
N CYS A 12 -24.50 -9.92 11.81
CA CYS A 12 -25.17 -9.62 13.06
C CYS A 12 -25.92 -8.30 12.88
N MET A 13 -27.20 -8.40 12.50
CA MET A 13 -28.15 -7.28 12.56
C MET A 13 -28.77 -7.29 13.95
N SER A 14 -28.29 -6.45 14.87
CA SER A 14 -29.05 -6.07 16.05
C SER A 14 -29.75 -4.74 15.81
N ALA A 15 -31.07 -4.78 15.76
CA ALA A 15 -31.90 -3.58 15.69
C ALA A 15 -31.94 -2.92 17.08
N TYR A 16 -31.40 -1.70 17.20
CA TYR A 16 -31.65 -0.79 18.30
C TYR A 16 -32.57 0.35 17.83
N PRO A 17 -33.52 0.83 18.67
CA PRO A 17 -34.55 1.78 18.26
C PRO A 17 -34.09 3.25 18.41
N SER A 18 -32.97 3.62 17.84
CA SER A 18 -32.59 5.02 17.68
C SER A 18 -31.70 5.15 16.44
N GLY A 19 -32.29 5.67 15.39
CA GLY A 19 -31.85 5.93 14.01
C GLY A 19 -30.42 6.31 13.65
N ALA A 20 -29.41 5.83 14.36
CA ALA A 20 -27.99 6.03 14.02
C ALA A 20 -27.46 4.77 13.31
N ARG A 21 -27.21 4.85 12.03
CA ARG A 21 -26.52 3.81 11.26
C ARG A 21 -25.05 3.78 11.70
N ARG A 22 -24.69 2.81 12.56
CA ARG A 22 -23.26 2.47 12.79
C ARG A 22 -22.79 1.59 11.63
N VAL A 23 -21.81 2.08 10.87
CA VAL A 23 -21.08 1.30 9.89
C VAL A 23 -20.07 0.44 10.66
N TYR A 24 -20.30 -0.86 10.73
CA TYR A 24 -19.32 -1.81 11.27
C TYR A 24 -18.40 -2.25 10.15
N TRP A 25 -17.09 -2.05 10.32
CA TRP A 25 -16.07 -2.55 9.41
C TRP A 25 -15.93 -4.06 9.58
N ILE A 26 -16.13 -4.80 8.50
CA ILE A 26 -15.82 -6.22 8.44
C ILE A 26 -14.35 -6.35 8.10
N HIS A 27 -13.51 -6.68 9.07
CA HIS A 27 -12.17 -7.15 8.82
C HIS A 27 -12.24 -8.54 8.18
N ILE A 28 -11.84 -8.66 6.92
CA ILE A 28 -11.62 -9.95 6.30
C ILE A 28 -10.27 -10.46 6.80
N ASN A 29 -10.29 -11.26 7.87
CA ASN A 29 -9.09 -11.89 8.40
C ASN A 29 -8.78 -13.16 7.59
N TRP A 30 -7.64 -13.17 6.92
CA TRP A 30 -7.07 -14.38 6.37
C TRP A 30 -6.37 -15.15 7.49
N MET A 31 -6.96 -16.28 7.92
CA MET A 31 -6.35 -17.17 8.92
C MET A 31 -5.50 -18.24 8.23
N ASN A 32 -4.28 -18.43 8.69
CA ASN A 32 -3.50 -19.62 8.37
C ASN A 32 -3.96 -20.81 9.23
N ARG A 33 -3.42 -22.03 8.98
CA ARG A 33 -3.76 -23.26 9.72
C ARG A 33 -3.54 -23.19 11.24
N ASN A 34 -2.83 -22.17 11.73
CA ASN A 34 -2.52 -21.96 13.15
C ASN A 34 -3.34 -20.81 13.77
N GLY A 35 -4.39 -20.31 13.09
CA GLY A 35 -5.29 -19.29 13.64
C GLY A 35 -4.76 -17.86 13.63
N GLY A 36 -3.58 -17.60 13.08
CA GLY A 36 -2.97 -16.26 13.01
C GLY A 36 -3.53 -15.41 11.87
N CYS A 37 -3.86 -14.16 12.17
CA CYS A 37 -4.22 -13.15 11.15
C CYS A 37 -2.97 -12.74 10.37
N ILE A 38 -2.90 -13.07 9.07
CA ILE A 38 -1.77 -12.73 8.20
C ILE A 38 -2.10 -11.41 7.51
N LEU A 39 -1.50 -10.32 7.96
CA LEU A 39 -1.71 -9.00 7.36
C LEU A 39 -0.38 -8.27 7.17
N CYS A 40 0.03 -8.11 5.92
CA CYS A 40 1.10 -7.20 5.53
C CYS A 40 0.75 -5.74 5.88
N GLY A 41 1.77 -4.88 6.07
CA GLY A 41 1.60 -3.46 6.36
C GLY A 41 2.04 -2.58 5.19
N ILE A 42 1.19 -1.65 4.77
CA ILE A 42 1.54 -0.58 3.82
C ILE A 42 1.54 0.75 4.56
N VAL A 43 2.56 1.56 4.29
CA VAL A 43 2.63 2.98 4.63
C VAL A 43 3.20 3.74 3.44
N GLY A 44 2.62 4.89 3.10
CA GLY A 44 3.20 5.82 2.13
C GLY A 44 3.09 7.24 2.65
N TYR A 45 3.95 8.11 2.16
CA TYR A 45 3.97 9.53 2.50
C TYR A 45 4.42 10.36 1.31
N THR A 46 3.79 11.52 1.14
CA THR A 46 4.26 12.61 0.29
C THR A 46 4.00 13.94 0.99
N GLY A 47 5.00 14.80 1.07
CA GLY A 47 4.88 16.06 1.81
C GLY A 47 6.17 16.86 1.87
N CYS A 48 6.32 17.70 2.92
CA CYS A 48 7.50 18.54 3.10
C CYS A 48 8.62 17.89 3.94
N CYS A 49 8.31 16.80 4.67
CA CYS A 49 9.26 16.13 5.55
C CYS A 49 9.99 14.98 4.84
N GLN A 50 11.11 14.51 5.43
CA GLN A 50 11.79 13.32 4.95
C GLN A 50 10.87 12.09 5.08
N ALA A 51 10.63 11.39 3.97
CA ALA A 51 9.68 10.28 3.94
C ALA A 51 10.16 9.05 4.73
N ALA A 52 11.44 8.69 4.62
CA ALA A 52 11.94 7.43 5.19
C ALA A 52 11.71 7.28 6.70
N PRO A 53 11.97 8.27 7.58
CA PRO A 53 11.65 8.16 9.00
C PRO A 53 10.15 7.97 9.26
N ILE A 54 9.29 8.68 8.53
CA ILE A 54 7.83 8.60 8.65
C ILE A 54 7.34 7.20 8.26
N LEU A 55 7.85 6.67 7.15
CA LEU A 55 7.52 5.31 6.69
C LEU A 55 7.92 4.26 7.73
N LEU A 56 9.13 4.34 8.28
CA LEU A 56 9.62 3.40 9.29
C LEU A 56 8.81 3.48 10.59
N GLU A 57 8.46 4.68 11.05
CA GLU A 57 7.60 4.85 12.23
C GLU A 57 6.21 4.27 12.00
N GLY A 58 5.57 4.57 10.85
CA GLY A 58 4.27 4.01 10.51
C GLY A 58 4.30 2.47 10.39
N LEU A 59 5.36 1.89 9.80
CA LEU A 59 5.55 0.44 9.73
C LEU A 59 5.76 -0.19 11.12
N THR A 60 6.47 0.48 12.03
CA THR A 60 6.64 0.03 13.41
C THR A 60 5.29 -0.16 14.10
N ARG A 61 4.35 0.75 13.86
CA ARG A 61 2.98 0.65 14.39
C ARG A 61 2.14 -0.47 13.80
N LEU A 62 2.62 -1.13 12.73
CA LEU A 62 2.01 -2.29 12.09
C LEU A 62 2.71 -3.61 12.42
N GLU A 63 3.78 -3.59 13.23
CA GLU A 63 4.57 -4.78 13.59
C GLU A 63 3.76 -5.89 14.30
N TYR A 64 2.70 -5.51 15.03
CA TYR A 64 1.81 -6.46 15.69
C TYR A 64 1.19 -7.51 14.76
N ARG A 65 1.16 -7.23 13.46
CA ARG A 65 0.64 -8.13 12.42
C ARG A 65 1.57 -9.30 12.09
N GLY A 66 2.85 -9.23 12.53
CA GLY A 66 3.89 -10.16 12.12
C GLY A 66 4.38 -9.91 10.69
N TYR A 67 5.63 -10.23 10.42
CA TYR A 67 6.25 -10.07 9.10
C TYR A 67 7.57 -10.83 9.03
N ASP A 68 8.05 -11.11 7.81
CA ASP A 68 9.30 -11.83 7.54
C ASP A 68 10.33 -11.01 6.74
N SER A 69 9.89 -9.90 6.20
CA SER A 69 10.74 -8.96 5.46
C SER A 69 10.09 -7.58 5.41
N ALA A 70 10.91 -6.55 5.22
CA ALA A 70 10.46 -5.17 5.12
C ALA A 70 11.26 -4.41 4.06
N GLY A 71 10.72 -3.31 3.58
CA GLY A 71 11.45 -2.41 2.69
C GLY A 71 10.74 -1.09 2.49
N ILE A 72 11.50 -0.12 2.03
CA ILE A 72 11.04 1.21 1.66
C ILE A 72 11.53 1.58 0.27
N ALA A 73 10.79 2.44 -0.40
CA ALA A 73 11.20 3.14 -1.60
C ALA A 73 10.94 4.62 -1.41
N VAL A 74 11.91 5.45 -1.72
CA VAL A 74 11.83 6.91 -1.55
C VAL A 74 12.27 7.62 -2.81
N ARG A 75 11.54 8.65 -3.20
CA ARG A 75 11.83 9.51 -4.33
C ARG A 75 12.28 10.89 -3.82
N ASP A 76 13.50 11.23 -4.12
CA ASP A 76 14.04 12.57 -3.95
C ASP A 76 13.85 13.36 -5.25
N GLU A 77 13.38 14.59 -5.17
CA GLU A 77 13.19 15.47 -6.34
C GLU A 77 14.50 15.74 -7.08
N GLY A 78 15.61 15.87 -6.34
CA GLY A 78 16.97 16.09 -6.88
C GLY A 78 17.64 14.83 -7.44
N ALA A 79 17.15 13.62 -7.13
CA ALA A 79 17.76 12.39 -7.59
C ALA A 79 17.15 11.91 -8.92
N PRO A 80 17.93 11.25 -9.78
CA PRO A 80 17.41 10.74 -11.06
C PRO A 80 16.50 9.52 -10.91
N ARG A 81 16.54 8.82 -9.77
CA ARG A 81 15.86 7.54 -9.57
C ARG A 81 15.31 7.40 -8.15
N ILE A 82 14.28 6.52 -8.01
CA ILE A 82 13.75 6.09 -6.71
C ILE A 82 14.80 5.21 -6.03
N GLU A 83 15.12 5.52 -4.77
CA GLU A 83 15.94 4.67 -3.93
C GLU A 83 15.09 3.57 -3.29
N VAL A 84 15.52 2.31 -3.40
CA VAL A 84 14.80 1.15 -2.84
C VAL A 84 15.75 0.41 -1.91
N VAL A 85 15.35 0.26 -0.64
CA VAL A 85 16.09 -0.49 0.40
C VAL A 85 15.17 -1.58 0.95
N LYS A 86 15.68 -2.82 0.98
CA LYS A 86 14.92 -3.99 1.43
C LYS A 86 15.76 -4.84 2.38
N ALA A 87 15.11 -5.36 3.42
CA ALA A 87 15.73 -6.24 4.41
C ALA A 87 14.89 -7.50 4.63
N LYS A 88 15.54 -8.65 4.74
CA LYS A 88 14.95 -9.88 5.28
C LYS A 88 14.91 -9.80 6.80
N GLY A 89 13.85 -10.31 7.42
CA GLY A 89 13.69 -10.37 8.85
C GLY A 89 12.97 -9.15 9.42
N ARG A 90 13.32 -8.77 10.65
CA ARG A 90 12.62 -7.71 11.40
C ARG A 90 12.88 -6.32 10.83
N LEU A 91 11.91 -5.41 11.04
CA LEU A 91 12.00 -4.00 10.63
C LEU A 91 13.26 -3.32 11.18
N LYS A 92 13.73 -3.74 12.35
CA LYS A 92 14.99 -3.29 12.93
C LYS A 92 16.16 -3.41 11.94
N ASN A 93 16.23 -4.49 11.15
CA ASN A 93 17.29 -4.66 10.15
C ASN A 93 17.23 -3.56 9.07
N LEU A 94 16.03 -3.21 8.63
CA LEU A 94 15.82 -2.10 7.68
C LEU A 94 16.17 -0.75 8.31
N MET A 95 15.81 -0.53 9.59
CA MET A 95 16.16 0.68 10.32
C MET A 95 17.68 0.83 10.48
N GLU A 96 18.40 -0.24 10.79
CA GLU A 96 19.87 -0.23 10.85
C GLU A 96 20.51 0.06 9.50
N MET A 97 20.03 -0.55 8.41
CA MET A 97 20.54 -0.32 7.05
C MET A 97 20.32 1.11 6.55
N THR A 98 19.29 1.78 7.03
CA THR A 98 18.90 3.13 6.61
C THR A 98 19.26 4.21 7.61
N ASP A 99 20.02 3.88 8.66
CA ASP A 99 20.29 4.79 9.80
C ASP A 99 18.99 5.43 10.33
N SER A 100 17.99 4.59 10.62
CA SER A 100 16.62 5.00 11.00
C SER A 100 15.98 5.96 9.99
N GLY A 101 16.26 5.74 8.71
CA GLY A 101 15.73 6.54 7.59
C GLY A 101 16.58 7.77 7.24
N ARG A 102 17.60 8.13 8.03
CA ARG A 102 18.43 9.32 7.76
C ARG A 102 19.32 9.19 6.53
N ALA A 103 19.71 7.97 6.18
CA ALA A 103 20.56 7.69 5.01
C ALA A 103 19.78 7.78 3.69
N VAL A 104 18.43 7.68 3.70
CA VAL A 104 17.59 7.67 2.51
C VAL A 104 16.85 9.00 2.39
N ARG A 105 17.18 9.80 1.39
CA ARG A 105 16.66 11.15 1.21
C ARG A 105 15.46 11.18 0.28
N GLY A 106 14.53 12.10 0.54
CA GLY A 106 13.36 12.39 -0.28
C GLY A 106 12.09 12.57 0.53
N CYS A 107 11.14 13.30 -0.03
CA CYS A 107 9.89 13.69 0.63
C CYS A 107 8.67 12.89 0.14
N CYS A 108 8.86 11.92 -0.75
CA CYS A 108 7.80 11.05 -1.23
C CYS A 108 8.28 9.59 -1.22
N GLY A 109 7.48 8.68 -0.64
CA GLY A 109 7.90 7.29 -0.54
C GLY A 109 6.79 6.34 -0.16
N VAL A 110 7.08 5.03 -0.29
CA VAL A 110 6.25 3.92 0.15
C VAL A 110 7.07 2.92 0.95
N GLY A 111 6.46 2.30 1.92
CA GLY A 111 7.08 1.27 2.75
C GLY A 111 6.14 0.09 2.97
N HIS A 112 6.72 -1.06 3.26
CA HIS A 112 5.98 -2.30 3.40
C HIS A 112 6.64 -3.25 4.40
N THR A 113 5.81 -3.91 5.22
CA THR A 113 6.18 -5.11 5.98
C THR A 113 5.45 -6.30 5.38
N ARG A 114 6.21 -7.29 4.89
CA ARG A 114 5.69 -8.43 4.16
C ARG A 114 5.61 -9.66 5.06
N TRP A 115 4.48 -10.36 4.99
CA TRP A 115 4.38 -11.76 5.39
C TRP A 115 4.24 -12.61 4.12
N ALA A 116 5.12 -13.60 3.94
CA ALA A 116 5.22 -14.37 2.70
C ALA A 116 3.95 -15.20 2.44
N THR A 117 3.27 -14.88 1.34
CA THR A 117 2.19 -15.68 0.75
C THR A 117 2.67 -16.42 -0.51
N HIS A 118 3.49 -15.75 -1.34
CA HIS A 118 4.09 -16.26 -2.56
C HIS A 118 5.62 -16.05 -2.53
N GLY A 119 6.37 -17.12 -2.70
CA GLY A 119 7.83 -17.10 -2.60
C GLY A 119 8.35 -17.04 -1.17
N GLU A 120 9.52 -17.64 -0.94
CA GLU A 120 10.17 -17.69 0.38
C GLU A 120 10.55 -16.29 0.90
N PRO A 121 10.70 -16.11 2.22
CA PRO A 121 11.23 -14.88 2.80
C PRO A 121 12.68 -14.63 2.34
N SER A 122 12.82 -13.59 1.51
CA SER A 122 14.13 -13.17 0.98
C SER A 122 14.09 -11.68 0.64
N THR A 123 15.27 -11.06 0.53
CA THR A 123 15.37 -9.65 0.10
C THR A 123 14.81 -9.45 -1.31
N VAL A 124 14.93 -10.43 -2.19
CA VAL A 124 14.41 -10.36 -3.57
C VAL A 124 12.88 -10.33 -3.56
N ASN A 125 12.26 -11.18 -2.74
CA ASN A 125 10.81 -11.29 -2.62
C ASN A 125 10.19 -10.23 -1.68
N ALA A 126 11.00 -9.47 -0.94
CA ALA A 126 10.53 -8.36 -0.13
C ALA A 126 9.98 -7.22 -1.00
N HIS A 127 8.95 -6.51 -0.52
CA HIS A 127 8.48 -5.26 -1.13
C HIS A 127 9.34 -4.08 -0.66
N PRO A 128 9.35 -2.98 -1.43
CA PRO A 128 8.71 -2.72 -2.73
C PRO A 128 9.32 -3.51 -3.89
N HIS A 129 8.51 -3.77 -4.94
CA HIS A 129 9.01 -4.24 -6.24
C HIS A 129 9.19 -3.07 -7.19
N ASP A 130 10.20 -3.16 -8.04
CA ASP A 130 10.57 -2.13 -9.01
C ASP A 130 10.64 -2.70 -10.44
N SER A 131 10.23 -1.88 -11.41
CA SER A 131 10.43 -2.16 -12.83
C SER A 131 11.86 -1.85 -13.27
N LYS A 132 12.18 -2.17 -14.51
CA LYS A 132 13.46 -1.78 -15.12
C LYS A 132 13.63 -0.26 -15.01
N ASP A 133 14.83 0.17 -14.61
CA ASP A 133 15.19 1.58 -14.38
C ASP A 133 14.37 2.30 -13.30
N LYS A 134 13.59 1.53 -12.49
CA LYS A 134 12.75 2.05 -11.42
C LYS A 134 11.75 3.11 -11.91
N ARG A 135 11.24 2.93 -13.12
CA ARG A 135 10.19 3.79 -13.68
C ARG A 135 8.89 3.65 -12.90
N VAL A 136 8.60 2.45 -12.44
CA VAL A 136 7.48 2.13 -11.52
C VAL A 136 8.04 1.41 -10.31
N VAL A 137 7.57 1.81 -9.13
CA VAL A 137 7.80 1.10 -7.86
C VAL A 137 6.48 0.88 -7.17
N LEU A 138 6.26 -0.32 -6.64
CA LEU A 138 4.96 -0.75 -6.13
C LEU A 138 5.10 -1.57 -4.85
N VAL A 139 4.23 -1.29 -3.88
CA VAL A 139 3.93 -2.13 -2.71
C VAL A 139 2.49 -2.65 -2.80
N HIS A 140 2.24 -3.85 -2.28
CA HIS A 140 0.97 -4.54 -2.43
C HIS A 140 0.61 -5.35 -1.18
N ASN A 141 -0.62 -5.22 -0.73
CA ASN A 141 -1.29 -6.14 0.18
C ASN A 141 -2.42 -6.84 -0.55
N GLY A 142 -2.55 -8.14 -0.38
CA GLY A 142 -3.58 -8.95 -1.01
C GLY A 142 -3.01 -10.13 -1.80
N ILE A 143 -3.78 -10.62 -2.77
CA ILE A 143 -3.39 -11.73 -3.65
C ILE A 143 -3.87 -11.42 -5.06
N ILE A 144 -2.94 -11.44 -6.03
CA ILE A 144 -3.24 -11.34 -7.45
C ILE A 144 -3.34 -12.76 -8.02
N GLU A 145 -4.55 -13.28 -8.12
CA GLU A 145 -4.82 -14.67 -8.48
C GLU A 145 -4.32 -15.06 -9.87
N ASN A 146 -4.38 -14.13 -10.82
CA ASN A 146 -3.97 -14.38 -12.20
C ASN A 146 -2.51 -13.96 -12.50
N HIS A 147 -1.66 -13.86 -11.45
CA HIS A 147 -0.26 -13.42 -11.60
C HIS A 147 0.57 -14.30 -12.54
N GLN A 148 0.30 -15.61 -12.63
CA GLN A 148 1.03 -16.51 -13.54
C GLN A 148 0.71 -16.20 -15.00
N GLU A 149 -0.56 -15.99 -15.33
CA GLU A 149 -1.00 -15.58 -16.67
C GLU A 149 -0.34 -14.25 -17.10
N ILE A 150 -0.30 -13.28 -16.16
CA ILE A 150 0.35 -12.00 -16.36
C ILE A 150 1.85 -12.18 -16.59
N ARG A 151 2.52 -12.99 -15.75
CA ARG A 151 3.95 -13.30 -15.85
C ARG A 151 4.30 -13.88 -17.23
N GLU A 152 3.58 -14.89 -17.68
CA GLU A 152 3.81 -15.52 -18.98
C GLU A 152 3.61 -14.53 -20.14
N ALA A 153 2.57 -13.69 -20.07
CA ALA A 153 2.31 -12.67 -21.08
C ALA A 153 3.45 -11.63 -21.16
N LEU A 154 3.95 -11.19 -20.00
CA LEU A 154 5.05 -10.21 -19.93
C LEU A 154 6.40 -10.82 -20.34
N GLN A 155 6.66 -12.10 -20.01
CA GLN A 155 7.85 -12.80 -20.48
C GLN A 155 7.89 -12.90 -22.01
N ARG A 156 6.74 -13.16 -22.66
CA ARG A 156 6.65 -13.12 -24.14
C ARG A 156 6.93 -11.73 -24.72
N LYS A 157 6.69 -10.66 -23.96
CA LYS A 157 7.08 -9.27 -24.32
C LYS A 157 8.53 -8.93 -23.97
N GLY A 158 9.32 -9.88 -23.41
CA GLY A 158 10.72 -9.68 -23.05
C GLY A 158 10.97 -9.14 -21.65
N TYR A 159 9.95 -9.10 -20.77
CA TYR A 159 10.15 -8.73 -19.38
C TYR A 159 10.84 -9.84 -18.60
N VAL A 160 11.83 -9.47 -17.77
CA VAL A 160 12.58 -10.39 -16.93
C VAL A 160 12.14 -10.23 -15.48
N PHE A 161 11.75 -11.33 -14.88
CA PHE A 161 11.34 -11.40 -13.48
C PHE A 161 12.51 -11.78 -12.57
N LYS A 162 12.62 -11.14 -11.43
CA LYS A 162 13.66 -11.38 -10.42
C LYS A 162 13.11 -12.15 -9.22
N SER A 163 11.83 -11.95 -8.90
CA SER A 163 11.17 -12.53 -7.72
C SER A 163 10.13 -13.59 -8.10
N GLN A 164 9.61 -14.25 -7.07
CA GLN A 164 8.54 -15.25 -7.19
C GLN A 164 7.17 -14.66 -6.81
N THR A 165 7.09 -13.35 -6.56
CA THR A 165 5.88 -12.72 -6.04
C THR A 165 4.89 -12.39 -7.14
N ASP A 166 3.62 -12.38 -6.78
CA ASP A 166 2.52 -11.86 -7.57
C ASP A 166 2.63 -10.33 -7.74
N THR A 167 3.19 -9.65 -6.76
CA THR A 167 3.39 -8.20 -6.75
C THR A 167 4.36 -7.75 -7.84
N GLU A 168 5.44 -8.51 -8.12
CA GLU A 168 6.32 -8.17 -9.23
C GLU A 168 5.59 -8.26 -10.58
N ALA A 169 4.68 -9.22 -10.73
CA ALA A 169 3.87 -9.34 -11.93
C ALA A 169 2.97 -8.09 -12.13
N ALA A 170 2.35 -7.59 -11.05
CA ALA A 170 1.59 -6.36 -11.09
C ALA A 170 2.48 -5.13 -11.38
N CYS A 171 3.65 -5.05 -10.77
CA CYS A 171 4.60 -3.95 -10.99
C CYS A 171 5.04 -3.85 -12.45
N LEU A 172 5.44 -4.98 -13.04
CA LEU A 172 5.88 -5.03 -14.44
C LEU A 172 4.71 -4.85 -15.42
N LEU A 173 3.51 -5.28 -15.07
CA LEU A 173 2.32 -5.02 -15.88
C LEU A 173 1.98 -3.52 -15.89
N LEU A 174 2.02 -2.87 -14.73
CA LEU A 174 1.82 -1.43 -14.62
C LEU A 174 2.86 -0.66 -15.43
N ASP A 175 4.13 -1.08 -15.35
CA ASP A 175 5.23 -0.51 -16.14
C ASP A 175 4.99 -0.65 -17.65
N SER A 176 4.47 -1.83 -18.10
CA SER A 176 4.12 -2.04 -19.52
C SER A 176 3.05 -1.06 -19.97
N TYR A 177 1.98 -0.87 -19.20
CA TYR A 177 0.91 0.05 -19.54
C TYR A 177 1.37 1.51 -19.53
N TYR A 178 2.15 1.88 -18.51
CA TYR A 178 2.70 3.23 -18.42
C TYR A 178 3.64 3.56 -19.59
N ALA A 179 4.46 2.57 -20.02
CA ALA A 179 5.34 2.72 -21.17
C ALA A 179 4.57 2.88 -22.48
N GLU A 180 3.48 2.12 -22.66
CA GLU A 180 2.63 2.21 -23.85
C GLU A 180 2.00 3.60 -24.03
N SER A 181 1.70 4.29 -22.93
CA SER A 181 1.14 5.66 -22.93
C SER A 181 2.19 6.76 -23.13
N MET A 182 3.50 6.42 -23.13
CA MET A 182 4.57 7.40 -23.38
C MET A 182 4.59 7.81 -24.87
N GLY A 183 4.37 9.07 -25.13
CA GLY A 183 4.32 9.62 -26.50
C GLY A 183 2.91 9.91 -27.03
N GLY A 184 1.87 9.54 -26.27
CA GLY A 184 0.45 9.76 -26.66
C GLY A 184 -0.11 11.15 -26.35
N GLY A 185 0.70 12.11 -25.94
CA GLY A 185 0.25 13.48 -25.61
C GLY A 185 -0.41 13.63 -24.23
N LEU A 186 -0.55 12.55 -23.44
CA LEU A 186 -1.05 12.59 -22.09
C LEU A 186 -0.05 13.23 -21.13
N SER A 187 -0.55 14.01 -20.18
CA SER A 187 0.25 14.49 -19.05
C SER A 187 0.76 13.31 -18.20
N PRO A 188 1.82 13.49 -17.40
CA PRO A 188 2.31 12.43 -16.51
C PRO A 188 1.21 11.86 -15.58
N ARG A 189 0.33 12.72 -15.03
CA ARG A 189 -0.80 12.30 -14.19
C ARG A 189 -1.81 11.44 -14.97
N GLU A 190 -2.23 11.87 -16.15
CA GLU A 190 -3.17 11.11 -16.99
C GLU A 190 -2.61 9.76 -17.39
N ARG A 191 -1.31 9.68 -17.74
CA ARG A 191 -0.64 8.40 -18.01
C ARG A 191 -0.65 7.46 -16.81
N ALA A 192 -0.40 7.99 -15.61
CA ALA A 192 -0.42 7.19 -14.40
C ALA A 192 -1.83 6.65 -14.10
N LEU A 193 -2.85 7.50 -14.23
CA LEU A 193 -4.24 7.12 -14.03
C LEU A 193 -4.67 6.06 -15.06
N ASP A 194 -4.38 6.25 -16.35
CA ASP A 194 -4.66 5.26 -17.40
C ASP A 194 -3.98 3.91 -17.11
N ALA A 195 -2.70 3.93 -16.77
CA ALA A 195 -1.95 2.72 -16.49
C ALA A 195 -2.47 1.98 -15.23
N ILE A 196 -2.81 2.72 -14.17
CA ILE A 196 -3.38 2.14 -12.94
C ILE A 196 -4.78 1.57 -13.23
N HIS A 197 -5.63 2.30 -13.94
CA HIS A 197 -6.96 1.84 -14.34
C HIS A 197 -6.88 0.53 -15.15
N ARG A 198 -6.02 0.46 -16.16
CA ARG A 198 -5.79 -0.75 -16.96
C ARG A 198 -5.26 -1.91 -16.10
N LEU A 199 -4.39 -1.64 -15.12
CA LEU A 199 -3.96 -2.63 -14.16
C LEU A 199 -5.15 -3.17 -13.36
N MET A 200 -6.00 -2.29 -12.80
CA MET A 200 -7.16 -2.66 -12.00
C MET A 200 -8.17 -3.53 -12.76
N ILE A 201 -8.40 -3.24 -14.04
CA ILE A 201 -9.27 -4.06 -14.91
C ILE A 201 -8.64 -5.44 -15.19
N ARG A 202 -7.31 -5.51 -15.33
CA ARG A 202 -6.62 -6.73 -15.75
C ARG A 202 -6.37 -7.71 -14.62
N VAL A 203 -6.10 -7.24 -13.40
CA VAL A 203 -5.81 -8.09 -12.25
C VAL A 203 -7.07 -8.69 -11.66
N ARG A 204 -6.97 -9.93 -11.17
CA ARG A 204 -8.03 -10.64 -10.44
C ARG A 204 -7.58 -10.88 -9.01
N GLY A 205 -8.53 -10.81 -8.08
CA GLY A 205 -8.26 -10.98 -6.66
C GLY A 205 -8.38 -9.68 -5.85
N SER A 206 -7.80 -9.66 -4.67
CA SER A 206 -7.82 -8.49 -3.76
C SER A 206 -6.49 -7.77 -3.77
N TYR A 207 -6.53 -6.44 -3.69
CA TYR A 207 -5.32 -5.64 -3.61
C TYR A 207 -5.52 -4.31 -2.87
N ALA A 208 -4.48 -3.87 -2.19
CA ALA A 208 -4.20 -2.49 -1.83
C ALA A 208 -2.80 -2.15 -2.33
N LEU A 209 -2.68 -1.09 -3.10
CA LEU A 209 -1.45 -0.70 -3.80
C LEU A 209 -0.97 0.67 -3.33
N GLY A 210 0.34 0.81 -3.10
CA GLY A 210 1.03 2.09 -3.02
C GLY A 210 2.03 2.16 -4.17
N ILE A 211 2.01 3.24 -4.96
CA ILE A 211 2.70 3.31 -6.25
C ILE A 211 3.46 4.61 -6.37
N LEU A 212 4.70 4.53 -6.86
CA LEU A 212 5.52 5.66 -7.25
C LEU A 212 5.93 5.54 -8.72
N PHE A 213 5.90 6.66 -9.45
CA PHE A 213 6.46 6.77 -10.79
C PHE A 213 7.75 7.59 -10.76
N GLY A 214 8.80 7.10 -11.41
CA GLY A 214 10.13 7.70 -11.37
C GLY A 214 10.22 9.11 -11.96
N ASP A 215 9.36 9.42 -12.94
CA ASP A 215 9.26 10.71 -13.61
C ASP A 215 8.26 11.68 -12.94
N GLN A 216 7.66 11.28 -11.82
CA GLN A 216 6.70 12.08 -11.05
C GLN A 216 7.16 12.26 -9.60
N PRO A 217 8.22 13.05 -9.35
CA PRO A 217 8.67 13.32 -7.98
C PRO A 217 7.55 14.02 -7.18
N GLY A 218 7.40 13.65 -5.90
CA GLY A 218 6.41 14.24 -5.01
C GLY A 218 4.98 13.74 -5.22
N VAL A 219 4.72 12.79 -6.13
CA VAL A 219 3.39 12.23 -6.36
C VAL A 219 3.32 10.77 -5.88
N LEU A 220 2.38 10.50 -5.00
CA LEU A 220 2.07 9.17 -4.45
C LEU A 220 0.70 8.73 -4.96
N TYR A 221 0.64 7.57 -5.59
CA TYR A 221 -0.62 6.97 -6.01
C TYR A 221 -0.99 5.79 -5.11
N ALA A 222 -2.30 5.59 -4.95
CA ALA A 222 -2.85 4.45 -4.26
C ALA A 222 -4.10 3.93 -4.97
N ALA A 223 -4.31 2.61 -4.94
CA ALA A 223 -5.53 2.00 -5.45
C ALA A 223 -5.89 0.79 -4.61
N ARG A 224 -7.19 0.44 -4.53
CA ARG A 224 -7.58 -0.73 -3.75
C ARG A 224 -8.78 -1.46 -4.33
N LYS A 225 -8.83 -2.77 -4.00
CA LYS A 225 -10.00 -3.64 -4.15
C LYS A 225 -9.96 -4.71 -3.05
N ASP A 226 -11.00 -4.77 -2.21
CA ASP A 226 -11.20 -5.76 -1.15
C ASP A 226 -10.09 -5.87 -0.09
N SER A 227 -9.02 -5.08 -0.19
CA SER A 227 -7.97 -4.93 0.83
C SER A 227 -8.03 -3.54 1.45
N PRO A 228 -7.82 -3.36 2.77
CA PRO A 228 -7.95 -2.07 3.43
C PRO A 228 -6.85 -1.08 2.99
N LEU A 229 -7.25 0.16 2.74
CA LEU A 229 -6.34 1.28 2.48
C LEU A 229 -7.05 2.59 2.80
N ILE A 230 -6.37 3.48 3.51
CA ILE A 230 -6.83 4.80 3.88
C ILE A 230 -5.83 5.87 3.44
N VAL A 231 -6.32 7.09 3.28
CA VAL A 231 -5.49 8.30 3.12
C VAL A 231 -5.53 9.10 4.41
N GLY A 232 -4.37 9.40 4.99
CA GLY A 232 -4.22 10.35 6.08
C GLY A 232 -3.95 11.75 5.55
N CYS A 233 -4.68 12.75 6.06
CA CYS A 233 -4.44 14.16 5.77
C CYS A 233 -3.58 14.73 6.89
N CYS A 234 -2.30 14.98 6.63
CA CYS A 234 -1.36 15.45 7.64
C CYS A 234 -1.69 16.89 8.12
N SER A 235 -1.18 17.23 9.32
CA SER A 235 -1.31 18.57 9.88
C SER A 235 -0.56 19.62 9.05
N GLU A 236 -0.83 20.90 9.34
CA GLU A 236 -0.10 22.02 8.69
C GLU A 236 1.41 21.96 8.93
N GLU A 237 1.89 21.40 10.03
CA GLU A 237 3.32 21.24 10.31
C GLU A 237 4.01 20.21 9.41
N MET A 238 3.31 19.13 9.09
CA MET A 238 3.84 18.06 8.24
C MET A 238 3.55 18.26 6.75
N HIS A 239 2.65 19.15 6.41
CA HIS A 239 2.21 19.44 5.04
C HIS A 239 2.32 18.25 4.11
N GLY A 240 1.23 17.49 3.92
CA GLY A 240 1.28 16.34 3.05
C GLY A 240 0.16 15.36 3.28
N HIS A 241 0.30 14.21 2.63
CA HIS A 241 -0.65 13.11 2.71
C HIS A 241 0.07 11.79 2.97
N MET A 242 -0.63 10.90 3.65
CA MET A 242 -0.17 9.53 3.88
C MET A 242 -1.14 8.54 3.25
N ILE A 243 -0.66 7.33 2.97
CA ILE A 243 -1.51 6.15 2.81
C ILE A 243 -1.12 5.12 3.86
N ALA A 244 -2.08 4.36 4.33
CA ALA A 244 -1.81 3.23 5.22
C ALA A 244 -2.85 2.11 5.05
N SER A 245 -2.41 0.89 5.28
CA SER A 245 -3.31 -0.27 5.30
C SER A 245 -4.11 -0.40 6.59
N ASP A 246 -3.78 0.40 7.62
CA ASP A 246 -4.53 0.47 8.87
C ASP A 246 -4.33 1.79 9.58
N VAL A 247 -5.33 2.19 10.36
CA VAL A 247 -5.39 3.46 11.10
C VAL A 247 -4.23 3.65 12.11
N PRO A 248 -3.77 2.64 12.89
CA PRO A 248 -2.66 2.81 13.82
C PRO A 248 -1.39 3.40 13.19
N ALA A 249 -1.13 3.10 11.92
CA ALA A 249 0.06 3.61 11.21
C ALA A 249 0.05 5.13 11.04
N VAL A 250 -1.12 5.76 10.96
CA VAL A 250 -1.25 7.21 10.71
C VAL A 250 -1.52 8.02 11.99
N LEU A 251 -1.97 7.40 13.08
CA LEU A 251 -2.39 8.12 14.30
C LEU A 251 -1.28 8.94 14.98
N GLY A 252 0.00 8.62 14.72
CA GLY A 252 1.12 9.43 15.19
C GLY A 252 1.31 10.75 14.43
N PHE A 253 0.66 10.88 13.28
CA PHE A 253 0.84 11.98 12.34
C PHE A 253 -0.45 12.75 12.08
N THR A 254 -1.59 12.06 12.04
CA THR A 254 -2.89 12.69 11.81
C THR A 254 -4.03 11.83 12.34
N ARG A 255 -5.12 12.50 12.72
CA ARG A 255 -6.42 11.87 13.01
C ARG A 255 -7.42 12.03 11.86
N ASN A 256 -7.10 12.85 10.88
CA ASN A 256 -7.96 13.13 9.74
C ASN A 256 -7.68 12.14 8.62
N VAL A 257 -8.65 11.29 8.31
CA VAL A 257 -8.50 10.24 7.29
C VAL A 257 -9.61 10.29 6.26
N VAL A 258 -9.29 9.83 5.06
CA VAL A 258 -10.24 9.58 3.99
C VAL A 258 -10.21 8.09 3.66
N TYR A 259 -11.37 7.47 3.64
CA TYR A 259 -11.51 6.06 3.29
C TYR A 259 -11.64 5.89 1.77
N ILE A 260 -10.65 5.20 1.17
CA ILE A 260 -10.70 4.84 -0.25
C ILE A 260 -11.68 3.67 -0.40
N GLY A 261 -12.62 3.77 -1.34
CA GLY A 261 -13.53 2.68 -1.71
C GLY A 261 -12.88 1.62 -2.60
N ASN A 262 -13.61 0.56 -2.91
CA ASN A 262 -13.17 -0.41 -3.91
C ASN A 262 -13.17 0.25 -5.29
N ASP A 263 -12.18 -0.14 -6.08
CA ASP A 263 -12.00 0.33 -7.45
C ASP A 263 -11.81 1.86 -7.56
N GLU A 264 -11.29 2.49 -6.49
CA GLU A 264 -10.91 3.90 -6.48
C GLU A 264 -9.39 4.06 -6.52
N ILE A 265 -8.95 5.18 -7.11
CA ILE A 265 -7.55 5.59 -7.21
C ILE A 265 -7.38 6.91 -6.47
N ALA A 266 -6.39 6.99 -5.57
CA ALA A 266 -5.93 8.24 -4.98
C ALA A 266 -4.66 8.71 -5.68
N CYS A 267 -4.62 10.00 -6.04
CA CYS A 267 -3.45 10.73 -6.49
C CYS A 267 -3.16 11.82 -5.46
N LEU A 268 -2.03 11.69 -4.79
CA LEU A 268 -1.66 12.50 -3.64
C LEU A 268 -0.37 13.26 -3.95
N THR A 269 -0.38 14.54 -3.69
CA THR A 269 0.80 15.40 -3.67
C THR A 269 0.98 15.97 -2.27
N ARG A 270 1.95 16.83 -2.07
CA ARG A 270 2.11 17.58 -0.83
C ARG A 270 0.85 18.40 -0.50
N ASP A 271 0.30 19.10 -1.49
CA ASP A 271 -0.72 20.12 -1.28
C ASP A 271 -2.13 19.66 -1.69
N GLU A 272 -2.24 18.64 -2.57
CA GLU A 272 -3.50 18.22 -3.19
C GLU A 272 -3.76 16.73 -3.01
N ARG A 273 -5.04 16.40 -2.90
CA ARG A 273 -5.57 15.05 -2.85
C ARG A 273 -6.71 14.93 -3.86
N HIS A 274 -6.54 14.06 -4.84
CA HIS A 274 -7.56 13.74 -5.83
C HIS A 274 -7.93 12.26 -5.70
N ILE A 275 -9.22 11.95 -5.68
CA ILE A 275 -9.73 10.58 -5.67
C ILE A 275 -10.53 10.38 -6.95
N TYR A 276 -10.27 9.27 -7.64
CA TYR A 276 -10.96 8.91 -8.88
C TYR A 276 -11.71 7.60 -8.70
N ASN A 277 -12.89 7.49 -9.33
CA ASN A 277 -13.62 6.24 -9.43
C ASN A 277 -13.05 5.34 -10.54
N ILE A 278 -13.67 4.16 -10.76
CA ILE A 278 -13.25 3.21 -11.80
C ILE A 278 -13.38 3.79 -13.21
N ASP A 279 -14.25 4.76 -13.43
CA ASP A 279 -14.43 5.42 -14.73
C ASP A 279 -13.45 6.59 -14.94
N CYS A 280 -12.47 6.74 -14.02
CA CYS A 280 -11.49 7.84 -13.96
C CYS A 280 -12.10 9.23 -13.78
N GLU A 281 -13.33 9.31 -13.24
CA GLU A 281 -13.94 10.55 -12.85
C GLU A 281 -13.50 10.94 -11.45
N GLU A 282 -13.15 12.22 -11.26
CA GLU A 282 -12.79 12.73 -9.94
C GLU A 282 -14.01 12.81 -9.03
N ILE A 283 -13.87 12.29 -7.81
CA ILE A 283 -14.93 12.24 -6.80
C ILE A 283 -14.47 12.88 -5.49
N GLU A 284 -15.39 13.57 -4.82
CA GLU A 284 -15.14 14.11 -3.49
C GLU A 284 -15.40 13.05 -2.41
N LYS A 285 -14.51 13.01 -1.42
CA LYS A 285 -14.62 12.13 -0.25
C LYS A 285 -14.55 12.95 1.05
N PRO A 286 -15.43 12.67 2.01
CA PRO A 286 -15.39 13.35 3.30
C PRO A 286 -14.14 12.94 4.08
N VAL A 287 -13.57 13.92 4.78
CA VAL A 287 -12.55 13.66 5.81
C VAL A 287 -13.27 13.22 7.08
N THR A 288 -12.81 12.12 7.66
CA THR A 288 -13.30 11.57 8.92
C THR A 288 -12.26 11.75 10.00
N GLU A 289 -12.63 12.34 11.12
CA GLU A 289 -11.75 12.43 12.28
C GLU A 289 -11.83 11.15 13.13
N ILE A 290 -10.67 10.55 13.42
CA ILE A 290 -10.56 9.38 14.27
C ILE A 290 -10.64 9.79 15.73
N GLN A 291 -11.69 9.35 16.44
CA GLN A 291 -12.00 9.72 17.81
C GLN A 291 -11.29 8.88 18.90
N TRP A 292 -10.73 7.73 18.54
CA TRP A 292 -10.07 6.82 19.48
C TRP A 292 -8.54 6.95 19.42
N ASP A 293 -7.87 6.62 20.54
CA ASP A 293 -6.42 6.65 20.64
C ASP A 293 -5.79 5.30 20.28
N ALA A 294 -4.55 5.33 19.76
CA ALA A 294 -3.79 4.11 19.45
C ALA A 294 -3.66 3.18 20.68
N ALA A 295 -3.55 3.74 21.88
CA ALA A 295 -3.53 2.98 23.14
C ALA A 295 -4.84 2.25 23.44
N ALA A 296 -5.99 2.75 22.95
CA ALA A 296 -7.27 2.07 23.07
C ALA A 296 -7.42 0.91 22.07
N ALA A 297 -6.67 0.95 20.96
CA ALA A 297 -6.60 -0.14 19.99
C ALA A 297 -5.60 -1.24 20.42
N GLU A 298 -4.66 -0.90 21.31
CA GLU A 298 -3.73 -1.86 21.88
C GLU A 298 -4.43 -2.64 23.00
N LYS A 299 -4.90 -3.86 22.62
CA LYS A 299 -5.26 -4.95 23.55
C LYS A 299 -6.62 -4.91 24.25
N ASP A 300 -7.44 -3.86 24.17
CA ASP A 300 -8.78 -3.80 24.83
C ASP A 300 -8.85 -4.55 26.21
N GLY A 301 -7.73 -4.52 26.99
CA GLY A 301 -7.56 -5.19 28.26
C GLY A 301 -7.11 -6.65 28.22
N TYR A 302 -6.80 -7.21 27.07
CA TYR A 302 -6.31 -8.59 26.91
C TYR A 302 -4.79 -8.66 26.77
N GLU A 303 -4.19 -9.72 27.30
CA GLU A 303 -2.72 -9.96 27.28
C GLU A 303 -2.17 -10.19 25.86
N HIS A 304 -3.04 -10.62 24.94
CA HIS A 304 -2.71 -10.88 23.53
C HIS A 304 -3.79 -10.34 22.60
N PHE A 305 -3.39 -9.87 21.42
CA PHE A 305 -4.25 -9.33 20.34
C PHE A 305 -5.27 -10.35 19.77
N MET A 306 -5.20 -11.60 20.18
CA MET A 306 -5.89 -12.74 19.60
C MET A 306 -6.47 -13.69 20.68
N MET A 307 -7.26 -13.14 21.58
CA MET A 307 -8.15 -13.97 22.41
C MET A 307 -9.59 -13.74 22.06
#